data_4d5a696a2c0a08324b30cd5e64a9d06a
#
_entry.id   4d5a696a2c0a08324b30cd5e64a9d06a
#
_cell.length_a   1.000
_cell.length_b   1.000
_cell.length_c   1.000
_cell.angle_alpha   90.00
_cell.angle_beta   90.00
_cell.angle_gamma   90.00
#
_symmetry.space_group_name_H-M   'P 1'
#
loop_
_entity.id
_entity.type
_entity.pdbx_description
1 polymer ?
#
loop_
_entity_poly.entity_id
_entity_poly.type
_entity_poly.pdbx_seq_one_letter_code
_entity_poly.pdbx_strand_id
1 'polypeptide(L)'
;MKSLLAILFSLSLLSSCSTKQTPISLFDGKSLDGWFIDVPKMDSVPDARNPFIIRDGMLVTLGTPGGHLITDASYKDYRVNLEYRFVGKPANCGALVHVSKNKLRRLYKMFPQSLEVQLMHTNAGDFWLIGEDLEVPDMVARRGPKEKWGVDGDKNRRIPNLTGNVENTPGEWNYMQIECLGNEIKVWLNGHLVNHGFNATVSSGSFSLQSEGSEVEFRKVEMTSITELSD
;
A
#
# COMPACT_ATOMS: atom_id res chain seq x y z
N MET A 1 3.66 58.46 45.98
CA MET A 1 2.71 57.85 45.01
C MET A 1 3.51 57.04 43.99
N LYS A 2 3.50 55.71 44.10
CA LYS A 2 4.16 54.79 43.16
C LYS A 2 3.11 54.16 42.29
N SER A 3 3.07 54.48 41.01
CA SER A 3 2.15 53.91 40.04
C SER A 3 2.66 52.52 39.62
N LEU A 4 1.86 51.50 39.86
CA LEU A 4 2.07 50.14 39.37
C LEU A 4 1.52 50.02 37.95
N LEU A 5 2.38 49.78 36.99
CA LEU A 5 2.01 49.51 35.59
C LEU A 5 1.78 48.00 35.46
N ALA A 6 0.51 47.61 35.29
CA ALA A 6 0.16 46.22 35.04
C ALA A 6 0.27 45.95 33.52
N ILE A 7 1.21 45.08 33.12
CA ILE A 7 1.37 44.59 31.75
C ILE A 7 0.44 43.39 31.62
N LEU A 8 -0.66 43.55 30.84
CA LEU A 8 -1.50 42.43 30.39
C LEU A 8 -0.77 41.69 29.26
N PHE A 9 -0.35 40.46 29.52
CA PHE A 9 0.10 39.51 28.50
C PHE A 9 -1.13 38.84 27.89
N SER A 10 -1.51 39.22 26.67
CA SER A 10 -2.57 38.53 25.94
C SER A 10 -1.97 37.28 25.28
N LEU A 11 -2.35 36.12 25.81
CA LEU A 11 -2.01 34.82 25.24
C LEU A 11 -2.93 34.54 24.06
N SER A 12 -2.47 34.80 22.82
CA SER A 12 -3.20 34.41 21.62
C SER A 12 -3.07 32.92 21.40
N LEU A 13 -4.15 32.18 21.68
CA LEU A 13 -4.32 30.80 21.30
C LEU A 13 -4.46 30.72 19.78
N LEU A 14 -3.38 30.34 19.11
CA LEU A 14 -3.40 29.93 17.71
C LEU A 14 -4.10 28.56 17.65
N SER A 15 -5.41 28.57 17.40
CA SER A 15 -6.16 27.36 17.06
C SER A 15 -5.68 26.88 15.70
N SER A 16 -4.84 25.83 15.68
CA SER A 16 -4.46 25.14 14.45
C SER A 16 -5.70 24.43 13.91
N CYS A 17 -6.36 25.03 12.93
CA CYS A 17 -7.44 24.41 12.20
C CYS A 17 -6.80 23.40 11.23
N SER A 18 -6.68 22.14 11.66
CA SER A 18 -6.33 21.03 10.78
C SER A 18 -7.45 20.88 9.74
N THR A 19 -7.22 21.37 8.54
CA THR A 19 -8.14 21.13 7.42
C THR A 19 -8.07 19.63 7.08
N LYS A 20 -9.11 18.88 7.44
CA LYS A 20 -9.27 17.49 7.00
C LYS A 20 -9.21 17.46 5.47
N GLN A 21 -8.15 16.91 4.91
CA GLN A 21 -8.04 16.75 3.47
C GLN A 21 -9.08 15.75 2.98
N THR A 22 -9.78 16.09 1.90
CA THR A 22 -10.80 15.22 1.32
C THR A 22 -10.12 14.08 0.57
N PRO A 23 -10.49 12.81 0.83
CA PRO A 23 -10.00 11.69 0.04
C PRO A 23 -10.36 11.84 -1.44
N ILE A 24 -9.43 11.45 -2.32
CA ILE A 24 -9.67 11.30 -3.74
C ILE A 24 -9.89 9.81 -4.04
N SER A 25 -10.93 9.48 -4.79
CA SER A 25 -11.09 8.13 -5.32
C SER A 25 -10.09 7.89 -6.45
N LEU A 26 -9.30 6.83 -6.36
CA LEU A 26 -8.40 6.40 -7.45
C LEU A 26 -9.14 5.57 -8.50
N PHE A 27 -10.40 5.19 -8.25
CA PHE A 27 -11.23 4.42 -9.14
C PHE A 27 -12.68 4.95 -9.11
N ASP A 28 -13.22 5.23 -10.27
CA ASP A 28 -14.54 5.88 -10.43
C ASP A 28 -15.71 4.90 -10.59
N GLY A 29 -15.45 3.60 -10.59
CA GLY A 29 -16.44 2.55 -10.81
C GLY A 29 -16.81 2.34 -12.29
N LYS A 30 -16.18 3.03 -13.24
CA LYS A 30 -16.58 3.04 -14.66
C LYS A 30 -15.43 2.79 -15.63
N SER A 31 -14.22 3.29 -15.34
CA SER A 31 -13.06 3.18 -16.22
C SER A 31 -11.78 2.87 -15.43
N LEU A 32 -10.73 2.49 -16.15
CA LEU A 32 -9.38 2.38 -15.63
C LEU A 32 -8.55 3.62 -16.01
N ASP A 33 -9.20 4.74 -16.27
CA ASP A 33 -8.51 5.99 -16.57
C ASP A 33 -7.65 6.41 -15.35
N GLY A 34 -6.44 6.87 -15.63
CA GLY A 34 -5.44 7.17 -14.58
C GLY A 34 -4.66 5.96 -14.10
N TRP A 35 -4.83 4.81 -14.78
CA TRP A 35 -4.08 3.60 -14.48
C TRP A 35 -3.36 3.04 -15.70
N PHE A 36 -2.14 2.58 -15.48
CA PHE A 36 -1.31 1.85 -16.44
C PHE A 36 -1.36 0.34 -16.13
N ILE A 37 -1.57 -0.48 -17.16
CA ILE A 37 -1.64 -1.94 -17.05
C ILE A 37 -0.29 -2.52 -17.44
N ASP A 38 0.42 -3.16 -16.50
CA ASP A 38 1.67 -3.88 -16.74
C ASP A 38 1.47 -5.39 -16.54
N VAL A 39 1.15 -6.08 -17.63
CA VAL A 39 0.89 -7.53 -17.66
C VAL A 39 1.80 -8.17 -18.71
N PRO A 40 2.93 -8.78 -18.32
CA PRO A 40 3.93 -9.32 -19.27
C PRO A 40 3.36 -10.30 -20.30
N LYS A 41 2.33 -11.07 -19.92
CA LYS A 41 1.70 -12.01 -20.84
C LYS A 41 0.96 -11.31 -21.98
N MET A 42 0.42 -10.12 -21.77
CA MET A 42 -0.26 -9.33 -22.80
C MET A 42 0.71 -8.83 -23.89
N ASP A 43 2.01 -8.69 -23.57
CA ASP A 43 3.01 -8.30 -24.56
C ASP A 43 3.43 -9.45 -25.49
N SER A 44 3.30 -10.69 -25.03
CA SER A 44 3.90 -11.85 -25.70
C SER A 44 2.89 -12.85 -26.24
N VAL A 45 1.64 -12.78 -25.80
CA VAL A 45 0.57 -13.71 -26.22
C VAL A 45 -0.56 -12.91 -26.85
N PRO A 46 -0.81 -13.08 -28.16
CA PRO A 46 -2.00 -12.53 -28.81
C PRO A 46 -3.25 -12.94 -28.03
N ASP A 47 -4.20 -12.02 -27.89
CA ASP A 47 -5.48 -12.24 -27.21
C ASP A 47 -5.39 -12.60 -25.71
N ALA A 48 -4.22 -12.40 -25.07
CA ALA A 48 -4.14 -12.50 -23.63
C ALA A 48 -5.07 -11.47 -22.97
N ARG A 49 -5.99 -11.96 -22.14
CA ARG A 49 -6.98 -11.08 -21.52
C ARG A 49 -6.33 -10.15 -20.51
N ASN A 50 -6.88 -8.94 -20.38
CA ASN A 50 -6.60 -8.06 -19.29
C ASN A 50 -7.18 -8.66 -17.98
N PRO A 51 -6.36 -8.88 -16.94
CA PRO A 51 -6.85 -9.40 -15.65
C PRO A 51 -7.53 -8.34 -14.79
N PHE A 52 -7.51 -7.08 -15.18
CA PHE A 52 -8.14 -5.97 -14.46
C PHE A 52 -9.40 -5.56 -15.18
N ILE A 53 -10.54 -5.75 -14.53
CA ILE A 53 -11.86 -5.46 -15.10
C ILE A 53 -12.69 -4.63 -14.14
N ILE A 54 -13.82 -4.14 -14.65
CA ILE A 54 -14.85 -3.48 -13.86
C ILE A 54 -16.06 -4.40 -13.85
N ARG A 55 -16.58 -4.69 -12.67
CA ARG A 55 -17.79 -5.48 -12.48
C ARG A 55 -18.62 -4.88 -11.35
N ASP A 56 -19.88 -4.56 -11.64
CA ASP A 56 -20.84 -3.98 -10.70
C ASP A 56 -20.30 -2.71 -10.00
N GLY A 57 -19.57 -1.87 -10.74
CA GLY A 57 -18.97 -0.65 -10.22
C GLY A 57 -17.73 -0.86 -9.34
N MET A 58 -17.22 -2.08 -9.25
CA MET A 58 -16.03 -2.44 -8.49
C MET A 58 -14.84 -2.71 -9.43
N LEU A 59 -13.65 -2.38 -8.98
CA LEU A 59 -12.41 -2.83 -9.60
C LEU A 59 -12.16 -4.28 -9.22
N VAL A 60 -11.90 -5.13 -10.21
CA VAL A 60 -11.68 -6.56 -9.99
C VAL A 60 -10.34 -6.98 -10.60
N THR A 61 -9.53 -7.66 -9.82
CA THR A 61 -8.37 -8.40 -10.33
C THR A 61 -8.73 -9.87 -10.44
N LEU A 62 -8.53 -10.46 -11.63
CA LEU A 62 -8.93 -11.86 -11.89
C LEU A 62 -7.89 -12.89 -11.44
N GLY A 63 -6.76 -12.45 -10.85
CA GLY A 63 -5.68 -13.29 -10.38
C GLY A 63 -4.81 -13.90 -11.48
N THR A 64 -5.28 -13.93 -12.72
CA THR A 64 -4.54 -14.46 -13.88
C THR A 64 -4.99 -13.82 -15.18
N PRO A 65 -4.04 -13.47 -16.10
CA PRO A 65 -2.60 -13.54 -15.94
C PRO A 65 -2.05 -12.63 -14.84
N GLY A 66 -0.86 -12.96 -14.34
CA GLY A 66 -0.19 -12.14 -13.33
C GLY A 66 0.26 -10.79 -13.89
N GLY A 67 0.19 -9.75 -13.08
CA GLY A 67 0.59 -8.39 -13.46
C GLY A 67 0.14 -7.33 -12.47
N HIS A 68 0.29 -6.08 -12.85
CA HIS A 68 0.07 -4.92 -11.99
C HIS A 68 -0.78 -3.85 -12.69
N LEU A 69 -1.70 -3.29 -11.93
CA LEU A 69 -2.45 -2.08 -12.30
C LEU A 69 -1.83 -0.92 -11.51
N ILE A 70 -1.14 -0.01 -12.20
CA ILE A 70 -0.26 1.00 -11.61
C ILE A 70 -0.85 2.38 -11.88
N THR A 71 -0.95 3.25 -10.88
CA THR A 71 -1.45 4.62 -11.10
C THR A 71 -0.52 5.42 -12.02
N ASP A 72 -1.10 6.22 -12.91
CA ASP A 72 -0.33 7.13 -13.76
C ASP A 72 0.38 8.22 -12.95
N ALA A 73 -0.26 8.70 -11.90
CA ALA A 73 0.31 9.65 -10.96
C ALA A 73 1.27 8.97 -9.98
N SER A 74 2.24 9.75 -9.50
CA SER A 74 3.10 9.39 -8.36
C SER A 74 2.69 10.20 -7.15
N TYR A 75 2.83 9.61 -5.97
CA TYR A 75 2.38 10.17 -4.71
C TYR A 75 3.50 10.19 -3.69
N LYS A 76 3.37 11.11 -2.73
CA LYS A 76 4.23 11.27 -1.57
C LYS A 76 3.37 11.72 -0.40
N ASP A 77 3.71 11.27 0.79
CA ASP A 77 3.04 11.64 2.04
C ASP A 77 1.51 11.45 1.96
N TYR A 78 1.10 10.18 1.91
CA TYR A 78 -0.30 9.80 1.65
C TYR A 78 -0.78 8.62 2.51
N ARG A 79 -2.09 8.54 2.62
CA ARG A 79 -2.84 7.38 3.13
C ARG A 79 -3.65 6.78 2.00
N VAL A 80 -3.55 5.47 1.80
CA VAL A 80 -4.46 4.69 0.94
C VAL A 80 -5.42 3.90 1.81
N ASN A 81 -6.70 3.98 1.49
CA ASN A 81 -7.75 3.17 2.08
C ASN A 81 -8.29 2.20 1.02
N LEU A 82 -8.24 0.92 1.33
CA LEU A 82 -8.74 -0.16 0.49
C LEU A 82 -9.89 -0.86 1.21
N GLU A 83 -10.97 -1.15 0.48
CA GLU A 83 -11.95 -2.16 0.89
C GLU A 83 -11.93 -3.27 -0.15
N TYR A 84 -11.49 -4.47 0.25
CA TYR A 84 -11.28 -5.60 -0.64
C TYR A 84 -11.86 -6.89 -0.08
N ARG A 85 -12.17 -7.84 -0.98
CA ARG A 85 -12.51 -9.21 -0.62
C ARG A 85 -12.04 -10.18 -1.68
N PHE A 86 -11.72 -11.39 -1.27
CA PHE A 86 -11.49 -12.51 -2.18
C PHE A 86 -12.83 -13.08 -2.66
N VAL A 87 -12.89 -13.42 -3.96
CA VAL A 87 -14.02 -14.11 -4.56
C VAL A 87 -13.66 -15.59 -4.72
N GLY A 88 -14.42 -16.48 -4.08
CA GLY A 88 -14.14 -17.91 -4.08
C GLY A 88 -12.97 -18.30 -3.16
N LYS A 89 -12.06 -19.17 -3.64
CA LYS A 89 -10.93 -19.63 -2.82
C LYS A 89 -9.87 -18.51 -2.71
N PRO A 90 -9.60 -17.99 -1.50
CA PRO A 90 -8.61 -16.94 -1.35
C PRO A 90 -7.19 -17.50 -1.56
N ALA A 91 -6.31 -16.69 -2.18
CA ALA A 91 -4.89 -17.00 -2.34
C ALA A 91 -4.06 -15.71 -2.29
N ASN A 92 -3.44 -15.29 -3.38
CA ASN A 92 -2.52 -14.15 -3.41
C ASN A 92 -3.09 -12.91 -4.10
N CYS A 93 -2.75 -11.77 -3.58
CA CYS A 93 -2.90 -10.43 -4.13
C CYS A 93 -1.98 -9.49 -3.34
N GLY A 94 -1.69 -8.29 -3.86
CA GLY A 94 -0.84 -7.31 -3.20
C GLY A 94 -1.21 -5.87 -3.54
N ALA A 95 -0.87 -4.96 -2.63
CA ALA A 95 -0.89 -3.51 -2.83
C ALA A 95 0.54 -2.99 -2.75
N LEU A 96 1.04 -2.39 -3.84
CA LEU A 96 2.42 -1.93 -3.93
C LEU A 96 2.47 -0.42 -3.76
N VAL A 97 3.34 0.05 -2.87
CA VAL A 97 3.59 1.47 -2.63
C VAL A 97 4.93 1.89 -3.21
N HIS A 98 5.06 3.17 -3.58
CA HIS A 98 6.29 3.76 -4.12
C HIS A 98 6.82 3.03 -5.37
N VAL A 99 5.90 2.60 -6.24
CA VAL A 99 6.25 1.90 -7.48
C VAL A 99 7.06 2.82 -8.42
N SER A 100 8.21 2.33 -8.88
CA SER A 100 9.03 2.99 -9.88
C SER A 100 8.64 2.54 -11.29
N LYS A 101 7.98 3.42 -12.05
CA LYS A 101 7.65 3.15 -13.47
C LYS A 101 8.87 3.03 -14.39
N ASN A 102 10.02 3.52 -13.94
CA ASN A 102 11.29 3.39 -14.67
C ASN A 102 11.97 2.03 -14.47
N LYS A 103 11.47 1.22 -13.53
CA LYS A 103 12.03 -0.08 -13.18
C LYS A 103 10.91 -1.14 -13.05
N LEU A 104 10.08 -1.20 -14.07
CA LEU A 104 9.07 -2.26 -14.21
C LEU A 104 9.76 -3.62 -14.36
N ARG A 105 9.08 -4.66 -13.91
CA ARG A 105 9.54 -6.07 -14.08
C ARG A 105 10.93 -6.33 -13.52
N ARG A 106 11.27 -5.63 -12.43
CA ARG A 106 12.56 -5.72 -11.73
C ARG A 106 12.83 -7.13 -11.19
N LEU A 107 11.80 -7.80 -10.69
CA LEU A 107 11.89 -9.11 -10.08
C LEU A 107 11.02 -10.10 -10.86
N TYR A 108 11.55 -11.29 -11.13
CA TYR A 108 10.88 -12.37 -11.88
C TYR A 108 10.26 -11.92 -13.22
N LYS A 109 10.78 -10.84 -13.81
CA LYS A 109 10.25 -10.22 -15.04
C LYS A 109 8.77 -9.82 -14.93
N MET A 110 8.25 -9.63 -13.73
CA MET A 110 6.87 -9.25 -13.47
C MET A 110 6.75 -8.09 -12.48
N PHE A 111 7.44 -8.15 -11.34
CA PHE A 111 7.27 -7.18 -10.27
C PHE A 111 8.04 -5.88 -10.51
N PRO A 112 7.40 -4.70 -10.44
CA PRO A 112 8.09 -3.42 -10.48
C PRO A 112 8.87 -3.18 -9.19
N GLN A 113 9.94 -2.38 -9.25
CA GLN A 113 10.65 -1.95 -8.05
C GLN A 113 9.70 -1.14 -7.15
N SER A 114 9.55 -1.57 -5.90
CA SER A 114 8.54 -1.08 -4.96
C SER A 114 8.69 -1.70 -3.57
N LEU A 115 7.85 -1.29 -2.65
CA LEU A 115 7.54 -2.01 -1.41
C LEU A 115 6.11 -2.54 -1.54
N GLU A 116 5.92 -3.84 -1.30
CA GLU A 116 4.60 -4.46 -1.34
C GLU A 116 4.04 -4.62 0.07
N VAL A 117 2.80 -4.20 0.25
CA VAL A 117 1.94 -4.55 1.37
C VAL A 117 1.09 -5.73 0.92
N GLN A 118 1.36 -6.88 1.47
CA GLN A 118 0.76 -8.14 1.07
C GLN A 118 -0.74 -8.17 1.39
N LEU A 119 -1.56 -8.68 0.46
CA LEU A 119 -2.97 -9.01 0.65
C LEU A 119 -3.21 -10.53 0.65
N MET A 120 -2.17 -11.35 0.46
CA MET A 120 -2.29 -12.81 0.46
C MET A 120 -3.01 -13.27 1.73
N HIS A 121 -4.03 -14.11 1.55
CA HIS A 121 -4.83 -14.65 2.65
C HIS A 121 -3.96 -15.30 3.73
N THR A 122 -4.21 -14.98 4.99
CA THR A 122 -3.47 -15.32 6.20
C THR A 122 -2.13 -14.57 6.40
N ASN A 123 -1.64 -13.84 5.40
CA ASN A 123 -0.39 -13.07 5.46
C ASN A 123 -0.60 -11.58 5.14
N ALA A 124 -1.86 -11.13 5.15
CA ALA A 124 -2.17 -9.73 4.84
C ALA A 124 -1.48 -8.77 5.82
N GLY A 125 -0.85 -7.73 5.27
CA GLY A 125 -0.03 -6.78 6.03
C GLY A 125 1.44 -7.14 6.15
N ASP A 126 1.92 -8.28 5.62
CA ASP A 126 3.35 -8.52 5.48
C ASP A 126 3.99 -7.49 4.55
N PHE A 127 5.26 -7.16 4.75
CA PHE A 127 6.04 -6.45 3.74
C PHE A 127 6.81 -7.40 2.85
N TRP A 128 6.80 -7.11 1.54
CA TRP A 128 7.69 -7.71 0.56
C TRP A 128 8.55 -6.64 -0.11
N LEU A 129 9.85 -6.89 -0.15
CA LEU A 129 10.87 -5.96 -0.59
C LEU A 129 11.23 -6.28 -2.05
N ILE A 130 10.93 -5.35 -2.96
CA ILE A 130 11.11 -5.53 -4.42
C ILE A 130 12.08 -4.46 -4.93
N GLY A 131 13.37 -4.68 -4.72
CA GLY A 131 14.42 -3.74 -5.10
C GLY A 131 14.52 -2.49 -4.23
N GLU A 132 13.62 -2.31 -3.28
CA GLU A 132 13.63 -1.32 -2.22
C GLU A 132 13.68 -2.02 -0.87
N ASP A 133 14.22 -1.36 0.15
CA ASP A 133 14.40 -1.92 1.49
C ASP A 133 13.76 -1.04 2.55
N LEU A 134 13.47 -1.60 3.71
CA LEU A 134 13.03 -0.91 4.91
C LEU A 134 13.43 -1.69 6.18
N GLU A 135 13.37 -1.03 7.31
CA GLU A 135 13.55 -1.60 8.62
C GLU A 135 12.20 -1.72 9.36
N VAL A 136 12.13 -2.64 10.30
CA VAL A 136 11.00 -2.81 11.22
C VAL A 136 11.50 -3.01 12.63
N PRO A 137 10.68 -2.81 13.67
CA PRO A 137 11.05 -3.27 15.02
C PRO A 137 11.38 -4.76 15.01
N ASP A 138 12.35 -5.16 15.82
CA ASP A 138 12.77 -6.57 15.98
C ASP A 138 13.21 -7.26 14.67
N MET A 139 13.97 -6.56 13.84
CA MET A 139 14.45 -7.00 12.53
C MET A 139 14.96 -8.45 12.52
N VAL A 140 15.77 -8.84 13.50
CA VAL A 140 16.34 -10.19 13.53
C VAL A 140 15.25 -11.25 13.73
N ALA A 141 14.29 -11.00 14.60
CA ALA A 141 13.20 -11.94 14.84
C ALA A 141 12.25 -12.04 13.65
N ARG A 142 12.04 -10.93 12.93
CA ARG A 142 11.03 -10.84 11.86
C ARG A 142 11.59 -11.11 10.46
N ARG A 143 12.84 -10.70 10.18
CA ARG A 143 13.48 -10.86 8.86
C ARG A 143 14.60 -11.90 8.87
N GLY A 144 14.96 -12.42 10.05
CA GLY A 144 16.09 -13.34 10.21
C GLY A 144 17.43 -12.63 10.42
N PRO A 145 18.54 -13.37 10.41
CA PRO A 145 19.85 -12.85 10.74
C PRO A 145 20.33 -11.81 9.70
N LYS A 146 21.14 -10.85 10.17
CA LYS A 146 21.53 -9.66 9.39
C LYS A 146 22.20 -9.97 8.05
N GLU A 147 22.97 -11.04 7.98
CA GLU A 147 23.62 -11.50 6.74
C GLU A 147 22.65 -11.94 5.64
N LYS A 148 21.38 -12.19 6.01
CA LYS A 148 20.29 -12.49 5.06
C LYS A 148 19.47 -11.27 4.65
N TRP A 149 19.78 -10.07 5.17
CA TRP A 149 19.05 -8.86 4.77
C TRP A 149 19.50 -8.39 3.40
N GLY A 150 18.58 -7.81 2.66
CA GLY A 150 18.78 -7.32 1.30
C GLY A 150 17.57 -7.61 0.41
N VAL A 151 17.62 -7.15 -0.82
CA VAL A 151 16.48 -7.16 -1.75
C VAL A 151 16.74 -8.00 -3.01
N ASP A 152 17.94 -8.55 -3.14
CA ASP A 152 18.38 -9.33 -4.30
C ASP A 152 18.84 -10.74 -3.92
N GLY A 153 18.85 -11.63 -4.91
CA GLY A 153 19.34 -13.01 -4.75
C GLY A 153 18.55 -13.82 -3.72
N ASP A 154 19.26 -14.51 -2.84
CA ASP A 154 18.73 -15.39 -1.80
C ASP A 154 18.42 -14.67 -0.46
N LYS A 155 18.32 -13.36 -0.50
CA LYS A 155 18.04 -12.55 0.68
C LYS A 155 16.58 -12.67 1.15
N ASN A 156 16.38 -12.51 2.45
CA ASN A 156 15.06 -12.51 3.06
C ASN A 156 14.35 -11.19 2.72
N ARG A 157 13.41 -11.24 1.79
CA ARG A 157 12.64 -10.09 1.31
C ARG A 157 11.27 -9.97 1.95
N ARG A 158 10.79 -11.04 2.59
CA ARG A 158 9.53 -11.03 3.34
C ARG A 158 9.78 -10.62 4.79
N ILE A 159 8.96 -9.72 5.29
CA ILE A 159 8.90 -9.34 6.71
C ILE A 159 7.47 -9.60 7.19
N PRO A 160 7.23 -10.66 7.99
CA PRO A 160 5.90 -10.99 8.49
C PRO A 160 5.24 -9.86 9.25
N ASN A 161 3.91 -9.82 9.26
CA ASN A 161 3.14 -8.85 10.03
C ASN A 161 3.26 -9.10 11.56
N LEU A 162 2.74 -8.14 12.36
CA LEU A 162 2.87 -8.13 13.83
C LEU A 162 1.83 -9.00 14.54
N THR A 163 0.70 -9.28 13.91
CA THR A 163 -0.52 -9.77 14.58
C THR A 163 -0.95 -11.17 14.15
N GLY A 164 -0.36 -11.70 13.08
CA GLY A 164 -0.90 -12.88 12.40
C GLY A 164 -2.16 -12.54 11.59
N ASN A 165 -3.08 -13.49 11.45
CA ASN A 165 -4.29 -13.29 10.65
C ASN A 165 -5.38 -12.54 11.43
N VAL A 166 -5.69 -11.32 10.97
CA VAL A 166 -6.80 -10.48 11.45
C VAL A 166 -7.79 -10.15 10.32
N GLU A 167 -7.74 -10.92 9.23
CA GLU A 167 -8.72 -10.81 8.14
C GLU A 167 -10.09 -11.31 8.59
N ASN A 168 -11.13 -10.74 7.97
CA ASN A 168 -12.48 -11.28 8.08
C ASN A 168 -12.59 -12.62 7.33
N THR A 169 -13.67 -13.35 7.56
CA THR A 169 -13.95 -14.63 6.90
C THR A 169 -13.86 -14.47 5.37
N PRO A 170 -13.26 -15.44 4.64
CA PRO A 170 -13.21 -15.37 3.19
C PRO A 170 -14.57 -15.07 2.55
N GLY A 171 -14.58 -14.08 1.63
CA GLY A 171 -15.80 -13.53 1.01
C GLY A 171 -16.35 -12.28 1.70
N GLU A 172 -15.98 -12.03 2.94
CA GLU A 172 -16.31 -10.78 3.63
C GLU A 172 -15.33 -9.66 3.29
N TRP A 173 -15.78 -8.42 3.45
CA TRP A 173 -14.97 -7.24 3.15
C TRP A 173 -13.93 -6.99 4.24
N ASN A 174 -12.67 -6.81 3.82
CA ASN A 174 -11.58 -6.33 4.64
C ASN A 174 -11.36 -4.85 4.38
N TYR A 175 -10.98 -4.11 5.42
CA TYR A 175 -10.54 -2.73 5.34
C TYR A 175 -9.04 -2.63 5.64
N MET A 176 -8.26 -2.18 4.66
CA MET A 176 -6.83 -1.93 4.83
C MET A 176 -6.53 -0.45 4.68
N GLN A 177 -5.75 0.08 5.60
CA GLN A 177 -5.19 1.42 5.55
C GLN A 177 -3.67 1.32 5.47
N ILE A 178 -3.08 2.00 4.49
CA ILE A 178 -1.63 2.09 4.31
C ILE A 178 -1.26 3.56 4.37
N GLU A 179 -0.41 3.94 5.30
CA GLU A 179 0.12 5.29 5.44
C GLU A 179 1.60 5.31 5.09
N CYS A 180 1.98 6.26 4.24
CA CYS A 180 3.34 6.52 3.82
C CYS A 180 3.65 8.00 4.10
N LEU A 181 4.56 8.25 5.03
CA LEU A 181 5.02 9.61 5.38
C LEU A 181 6.54 9.65 5.43
N GLY A 182 7.16 10.44 4.54
CA GLY A 182 8.61 10.39 4.37
C GLY A 182 9.07 8.99 4.03
N ASN A 183 9.95 8.42 4.86
CA ASN A 183 10.46 7.05 4.73
C ASN A 183 9.85 6.07 5.75
N GLU A 184 8.64 6.34 6.22
CA GLU A 184 7.92 5.55 7.20
C GLU A 184 6.61 5.03 6.61
N ILE A 185 6.26 3.76 6.89
CA ILE A 185 5.06 3.10 6.39
C ILE A 185 4.37 2.39 7.54
N LYS A 186 3.11 2.75 7.81
CA LYS A 186 2.24 2.03 8.74
C LYS A 186 1.09 1.35 7.99
N VAL A 187 0.72 0.17 8.45
CA VAL A 187 -0.34 -0.63 7.83
C VAL A 187 -1.32 -1.12 8.89
N TRP A 188 -2.59 -0.83 8.67
CA TRP A 188 -3.69 -1.36 9.49
C TRP A 188 -4.59 -2.27 8.64
N LEU A 189 -5.05 -3.34 9.25
CA LEU A 189 -6.04 -4.26 8.69
C LEU A 189 -7.17 -4.46 9.70
N ASN A 190 -8.39 -4.13 9.30
CA ASN A 190 -9.59 -4.22 10.12
C ASN A 190 -9.45 -3.54 11.50
N GLY A 191 -8.74 -2.40 11.54
CA GLY A 191 -8.49 -1.61 12.75
C GLY A 191 -7.29 -2.06 13.59
N HIS A 192 -6.58 -3.13 13.21
CA HIS A 192 -5.37 -3.59 13.87
C HIS A 192 -4.13 -3.06 13.17
N LEU A 193 -3.17 -2.49 13.90
CA LEU A 193 -1.84 -2.17 13.36
C LEU A 193 -1.11 -3.48 13.07
N VAL A 194 -1.03 -3.84 11.79
CA VAL A 194 -0.43 -5.11 11.36
C VAL A 194 1.03 -4.98 10.96
N ASN A 195 1.48 -3.79 10.58
CA ASN A 195 2.90 -3.56 10.29
C ASN A 195 3.29 -2.10 10.43
N HIS A 196 4.58 -1.90 10.73
CA HIS A 196 5.21 -0.58 10.82
C HIS A 196 6.66 -0.71 10.33
N GLY A 197 6.97 -0.04 9.22
CA GLY A 197 8.29 0.04 8.63
C GLY A 197 8.80 1.47 8.66
N PHE A 198 10.12 1.63 8.79
CA PHE A 198 10.82 2.91 8.80
C PHE A 198 12.16 2.78 8.05
N ASN A 199 12.86 3.89 7.84
CA ASN A 199 14.09 3.92 7.05
C ASN A 199 13.94 3.29 5.66
N ALA A 200 12.75 3.42 5.06
CA ALA A 200 12.53 2.96 3.70
C ALA A 200 13.49 3.68 2.72
N THR A 201 14.05 2.94 1.78
CA THR A 201 14.98 3.47 0.77
C THR A 201 14.28 4.32 -0.29
N VAL A 202 12.96 4.34 -0.28
CA VAL A 202 12.10 5.11 -1.18
C VAL A 202 10.97 5.77 -0.38
N SER A 203 10.56 6.98 -0.79
CA SER A 203 9.52 7.77 -0.09
C SER A 203 8.45 8.35 -1.01
N SER A 204 8.46 7.97 -2.28
CA SER A 204 7.45 8.41 -3.27
C SER A 204 7.44 7.49 -4.48
N GLY A 205 6.33 7.45 -5.20
CA GLY A 205 6.15 6.66 -6.41
C GLY A 205 4.68 6.44 -6.71
N SER A 206 4.39 5.62 -7.72
CA SER A 206 3.02 5.24 -8.03
C SER A 206 2.49 4.22 -7.03
N PHE A 207 1.17 4.11 -6.94
CA PHE A 207 0.47 3.05 -6.22
C PHE A 207 0.08 1.95 -7.19
N SER A 208 0.04 0.69 -6.74
CA SER A 208 -0.37 -0.41 -7.61
C SER A 208 -1.18 -1.47 -6.88
N LEU A 209 -2.08 -2.12 -7.62
CA LEU A 209 -2.78 -3.33 -7.23
C LEU A 209 -2.31 -4.49 -8.11
N GLN A 210 -2.16 -5.66 -7.50
CA GLN A 210 -1.63 -6.84 -8.16
C GLN A 210 -2.73 -7.78 -8.63
N SER A 211 -2.51 -8.48 -9.73
CA SER A 211 -3.24 -9.69 -10.14
C SER A 211 -2.31 -10.88 -9.96
N GLU A 212 -2.55 -11.72 -8.96
CA GLU A 212 -1.71 -12.90 -8.69
C GLU A 212 -2.48 -14.00 -7.94
N GLY A 213 -2.97 -14.99 -8.67
CA GLY A 213 -3.47 -16.23 -8.12
C GLY A 213 -4.95 -16.27 -7.72
N SER A 214 -5.56 -15.18 -7.22
CA SER A 214 -6.97 -15.14 -6.83
C SER A 214 -7.72 -13.97 -7.42
N GLU A 215 -9.01 -14.16 -7.61
CA GLU A 215 -9.91 -13.07 -7.91
C GLU A 215 -10.17 -12.25 -6.64
N VAL A 216 -9.97 -10.92 -6.75
CA VAL A 216 -10.18 -9.97 -5.66
C VAL A 216 -11.01 -8.81 -6.18
N GLU A 217 -12.04 -8.45 -5.43
CA GLU A 217 -12.86 -7.27 -5.66
C GLU A 217 -12.42 -6.13 -4.73
N PHE A 218 -12.35 -4.92 -5.29
CA PHE A 218 -12.10 -3.68 -4.59
C PHE A 218 -13.30 -2.75 -4.81
N ARG A 219 -14.06 -2.46 -3.76
CA ARG A 219 -15.16 -1.50 -3.84
C ARG A 219 -14.73 -0.08 -3.44
N LYS A 220 -13.55 0.04 -2.81
CA LYS A 220 -12.95 1.32 -2.44
C LYS A 220 -11.44 1.28 -2.67
N VAL A 221 -10.94 2.29 -3.36
CA VAL A 221 -9.51 2.59 -3.52
C VAL A 221 -9.39 4.12 -3.42
N GLU A 222 -9.12 4.62 -2.24
CA GLU A 222 -9.08 6.06 -1.95
C GLU A 222 -7.72 6.49 -1.45
N MET A 223 -7.30 7.70 -1.79
CA MET A 223 -6.06 8.30 -1.33
C MET A 223 -6.30 9.67 -0.71
N THR A 224 -5.58 9.95 0.36
CA THR A 224 -5.59 11.25 1.05
C THR A 224 -4.14 11.67 1.31
N SER A 225 -3.78 12.91 1.02
CA SER A 225 -2.49 13.44 1.49
C SER A 225 -2.50 13.56 3.01
N ILE A 226 -1.37 13.26 3.63
CA ILE A 226 -1.21 13.33 5.09
C ILE A 226 0.02 14.16 5.46
N THR A 227 0.03 14.71 6.66
CA THR A 227 1.16 15.44 7.27
C THR A 227 1.61 14.80 8.58
N GLU A 228 0.90 13.78 9.04
CA GLU A 228 1.19 13.00 10.24
C GLU A 228 0.67 11.57 10.05
N LEU A 229 1.31 10.61 10.71
CA LEU A 229 0.86 9.23 10.79
C LEU A 229 -0.20 9.09 11.87
N SER A 230 -1.13 8.15 11.69
CA SER A 230 -2.08 7.78 12.75
C SER A 230 -1.36 7.11 13.93
N ASP A 231 -1.93 7.27 15.13
CA ASP A 231 -1.44 6.64 16.37
C ASP A 231 -1.72 5.13 16.40
#